data_098ed49714217555e0133d127f2879eb
#
_entry.id   098ed49714217555e0133d127f2879eb
#
_cell.length_a   1.000
_cell.length_b   1.000
_cell.length_c   1.000
_cell.angle_alpha   90.00
_cell.angle_beta   90.00
_cell.angle_gamma   90.00
#
_symmetry.space_group_name_H-M   'P 1'
#
loop_
_entity.id
_entity.type
_entity.pdbx_description
1 polymer ?
#
loop_
_entity_poly.entity_id
_entity_poly.type
_entity_poly.pdbx_seq_one_letter_code
_entity_poly.pdbx_strand_id
1 'polypeptide(L)'
;MPNQVVPQKIQKVEFDVTTSEGPGRVTVVTGMLQVNLQATSQGGEAVTKQTYVALLDPLSAPGKFCKATATASLGWQETAGQPVDVQCAIEDAQASLDDETGQVRLVIDLMIAVTGVNSYSILHAVMFQVTTLAMV
;
A
#
# COMPACT_ATOMS: atom_id res chain seq x y z
N MET A 1 -14.07 -7.55 -5.76
CA MET A 1 -12.86 -7.48 -6.59
C MET A 1 -11.94 -6.39 -6.06
N PRO A 2 -10.67 -6.68 -5.81
CA PRO A 2 -9.74 -5.63 -5.43
C PRO A 2 -9.48 -4.68 -6.60
N ASN A 3 -9.29 -3.40 -6.29
CA ASN A 3 -8.96 -2.40 -7.29
C ASN A 3 -7.47 -2.42 -7.59
N GLN A 4 -7.12 -2.53 -8.85
CA GLN A 4 -5.73 -2.37 -9.27
C GLN A 4 -5.40 -0.89 -9.40
N VAL A 5 -4.26 -0.50 -8.84
CA VAL A 5 -3.74 0.85 -8.94
C VAL A 5 -2.28 0.81 -9.40
N VAL A 6 -1.89 1.82 -10.14
CA VAL A 6 -0.52 1.92 -10.65
C VAL A 6 0.30 2.71 -9.62
N PRO A 7 1.41 2.14 -9.11
CA PRO A 7 2.25 2.87 -8.18
C PRO A 7 2.91 4.07 -8.85
N GLN A 8 3.05 5.16 -8.09
CA GLN A 8 3.60 6.42 -8.56
C GLN A 8 4.75 6.86 -7.68
N LYS A 9 5.58 7.76 -8.20
CA LYS A 9 6.70 8.36 -7.46
C LYS A 9 7.62 7.29 -6.85
N ILE A 10 7.91 6.25 -7.62
CA ILE A 10 8.68 5.12 -7.14
C ILE A 10 10.14 5.50 -6.98
N GLN A 11 10.70 5.16 -5.82
CA GLN A 11 12.12 5.22 -5.55
C GLN A 11 12.59 3.86 -5.10
N LYS A 12 13.79 3.49 -5.51
CA LYS A 12 14.32 2.17 -5.27
C LYS A 12 15.76 2.27 -4.80
N VAL A 13 16.06 1.56 -3.72
CA VAL A 13 17.42 1.45 -3.17
C VAL A 13 17.76 -0.03 -3.05
N GLU A 14 18.93 -0.40 -3.53
CA GLU A 14 19.43 -1.77 -3.44
C GLU A 14 20.76 -1.78 -2.74
N PHE A 15 20.99 -2.80 -1.91
CA PHE A 15 22.30 -3.00 -1.26
C PHE A 15 22.54 -4.48 -0.98
N ASP A 16 23.80 -4.84 -1.01
CA ASP A 16 24.23 -6.21 -0.77
C ASP A 16 24.37 -6.46 0.72
N VAL A 17 23.99 -7.66 1.14
CA VAL A 17 24.08 -8.10 2.53
C VAL A 17 24.70 -9.49 2.58
N THR A 18 25.25 -9.85 3.73
CA THR A 18 25.71 -11.21 3.99
C THR A 18 24.74 -11.86 4.96
N THR A 19 24.17 -12.98 4.56
CA THR A 19 23.25 -13.75 5.40
C THR A 19 23.94 -15.04 5.87
N SER A 20 23.31 -15.74 6.81
CA SER A 20 23.79 -17.05 7.27
C SER A 20 23.82 -18.09 6.14
N GLU A 21 23.08 -17.86 5.06
CA GLU A 21 22.98 -18.77 3.92
C GLU A 21 23.75 -18.29 2.71
N GLY A 22 24.52 -17.20 2.85
CA GLY A 22 25.35 -16.66 1.77
C GLY A 22 25.00 -15.21 1.43
N PRO A 23 25.54 -14.71 0.29
CA PRO A 23 25.29 -13.34 -0.11
C PRO A 23 23.84 -13.14 -0.56
N GLY A 24 23.29 -11.99 -0.20
CA GLY A 24 21.94 -11.60 -0.55
C GLY A 24 21.87 -10.15 -0.97
N ARG A 25 20.70 -9.76 -1.49
CA ARG A 25 20.42 -8.38 -1.88
C ARG A 25 19.10 -7.95 -1.26
N VAL A 26 19.15 -6.80 -0.59
CA VAL A 26 17.96 -6.12 -0.06
C VAL A 26 17.56 -5.03 -1.04
N THR A 27 16.29 -5.00 -1.40
CA THR A 27 15.72 -3.95 -2.22
C THR A 27 14.61 -3.26 -1.44
N VAL A 28 14.69 -1.94 -1.31
CA VAL A 28 13.67 -1.13 -0.66
C VAL A 28 13.02 -0.27 -1.74
N VAL A 29 11.71 -0.44 -1.91
CA VAL A 29 10.92 0.31 -2.86
C VAL A 29 9.92 1.16 -2.09
N THR A 30 9.92 2.46 -2.34
CA THR A 30 8.93 3.37 -1.78
C THR A 30 8.13 4.01 -2.91
N GLY A 31 6.91 4.39 -2.61
CA GLY A 31 6.07 5.03 -3.60
C GLY A 31 4.74 5.46 -3.03
N MET A 32 3.85 5.81 -3.93
CA MET A 32 2.51 6.30 -3.60
C MET A 32 1.47 5.55 -4.42
N LEU A 33 0.34 5.25 -3.79
CA LEU A 33 -0.85 4.76 -4.48
C LEU A 33 -1.93 5.83 -4.37
N GLN A 34 -2.51 6.22 -5.51
CA GLN A 34 -3.66 7.09 -5.54
C GLN A 34 -4.91 6.23 -5.45
N VAL A 35 -5.62 6.30 -4.34
CA VAL A 35 -6.71 5.38 -4.04
C VAL A 35 -8.08 6.02 -4.14
N ASN A 36 -8.23 7.29 -3.77
CA ASN A 36 -9.48 8.05 -3.84
C ASN A 36 -10.65 7.32 -3.17
N LEU A 37 -10.41 6.81 -1.97
CA LEU A 37 -11.40 6.09 -1.20
C LEU A 37 -12.29 7.09 -0.44
N GLN A 38 -13.60 6.98 -0.63
CA GLN A 38 -14.53 7.96 -0.10
C GLN A 38 -15.63 7.32 0.75
N ALA A 39 -15.98 7.99 1.85
CA ALA A 39 -17.19 7.73 2.61
C ALA A 39 -18.03 9.01 2.65
N THR A 40 -19.34 8.87 2.50
CA THR A 40 -20.28 9.99 2.50
C THR A 40 -21.42 9.67 3.44
N SER A 41 -21.73 10.60 4.37
CA SER A 41 -22.80 10.44 5.34
C SER A 41 -23.84 11.53 5.22
N GLN A 42 -25.10 11.16 5.40
CA GLN A 42 -26.23 12.08 5.44
C GLN A 42 -26.64 12.44 6.87
N GLY A 43 -26.10 11.78 7.88
CA GLY A 43 -26.44 12.05 9.26
C GLY A 43 -25.95 11.00 10.26
N GLY A 44 -25.79 9.76 9.84
CA GLY A 44 -25.25 8.68 10.65
C GLY A 44 -23.79 8.41 10.34
N GLU A 45 -23.34 7.19 10.64
CA GLU A 45 -22.03 6.72 10.26
C GLU A 45 -22.06 6.08 8.88
N ALA A 46 -21.11 6.44 8.03
CA ALA A 46 -20.87 5.77 6.77
C ALA A 46 -19.45 5.20 6.78
N VAL A 47 -19.31 3.93 6.41
CA VAL A 47 -18.04 3.22 6.39
C VAL A 47 -17.84 2.65 5.00
N THR A 48 -16.65 2.86 4.43
CA THR A 48 -16.26 2.27 3.17
C THR A 48 -14.94 1.52 3.36
N LYS A 49 -14.91 0.26 2.93
CA LYS A 49 -13.72 -0.57 2.95
C LYS A 49 -13.38 -1.00 1.54
N GLN A 50 -12.09 -1.01 1.22
CA GLN A 50 -11.64 -1.40 -0.11
C GLN A 50 -10.26 -1.98 -0.05
N THR A 51 -10.02 -2.98 -0.90
CA THR A 51 -8.70 -3.58 -1.09
C THR A 51 -8.10 -3.06 -2.38
N TYR A 52 -6.85 -2.63 -2.32
CA TYR A 52 -6.09 -2.16 -3.47
C TYR A 52 -4.91 -3.07 -3.73
N VAL A 53 -4.65 -3.33 -5.00
CA VAL A 53 -3.53 -4.16 -5.45
C VAL A 53 -2.65 -3.34 -6.37
N ALA A 54 -1.36 -3.36 -6.11
CA ALA A 54 -0.36 -2.73 -6.97
C ALA A 54 0.72 -3.76 -7.32
N LEU A 55 1.13 -3.76 -8.58
CA LEU A 55 2.24 -4.58 -9.05
C LEU A 55 3.46 -3.70 -9.18
N LEU A 56 4.54 -4.11 -8.54
CA LEU A 56 5.83 -3.43 -8.63
C LEU A 56 6.67 -4.11 -9.71
N ASP A 57 7.56 -3.34 -10.33
CA ASP A 57 8.42 -3.88 -11.36
C ASP A 57 9.21 -5.09 -10.85
N PRO A 58 9.56 -6.03 -11.74
CA PRO A 58 10.37 -7.18 -11.35
C PRO A 58 11.66 -6.74 -10.65
N LEU A 59 12.10 -7.53 -9.69
CA LEU A 59 13.38 -7.31 -9.03
C LEU A 59 14.50 -7.41 -10.06
N SER A 60 15.43 -6.48 -10.02
CA SER A 60 16.51 -6.43 -11.00
C SER A 60 17.56 -7.52 -10.83
N ALA A 61 17.60 -8.17 -9.68
CA ALA A 61 18.57 -9.23 -9.40
C ALA A 61 17.98 -10.59 -9.74
N PRO A 62 18.65 -11.36 -10.62
CA PRO A 62 18.31 -12.77 -10.76
C PRO A 62 18.80 -13.47 -9.50
N GLY A 63 17.88 -13.92 -8.70
CA GLY A 63 18.25 -14.62 -7.48
C GLY A 63 17.01 -15.26 -6.89
N LYS A 64 17.25 -16.12 -5.93
CA LYS A 64 16.17 -16.77 -5.26
C LYS A 64 15.52 -15.79 -4.26
N PHE A 65 14.28 -15.45 -4.50
CA PHE A 65 13.51 -14.63 -3.60
C PHE A 65 13.33 -15.33 -2.26
N CYS A 66 13.53 -14.62 -1.18
CA CYS A 66 13.40 -15.18 0.16
C CYS A 66 12.24 -14.60 0.94
N LYS A 67 12.06 -13.28 0.91
CA LYS A 67 11.07 -12.63 1.77
C LYS A 67 10.71 -11.26 1.24
N ALA A 68 9.45 -10.87 1.45
CA ALA A 68 8.97 -9.52 1.23
C ALA A 68 8.17 -9.06 2.44
N THR A 69 8.32 -7.80 2.80
CA THR A 69 7.49 -7.16 3.81
C THR A 69 7.01 -5.83 3.26
N ALA A 70 5.83 -5.42 3.72
CA ALA A 70 5.25 -4.16 3.31
C ALA A 70 4.77 -3.36 4.51
N THR A 71 4.94 -2.06 4.43
CA THR A 71 4.33 -1.10 5.34
C THR A 71 3.65 -0.01 4.52
N ALA A 72 2.64 0.61 5.09
CA ALA A 72 1.94 1.69 4.45
C ALA A 72 1.58 2.76 5.47
N SER A 73 1.45 3.99 5.00
CA SER A 73 1.03 5.11 5.82
C SER A 73 0.03 5.95 5.05
N LEU A 74 -0.86 6.62 5.79
CA LEU A 74 -1.85 7.49 5.19
C LEU A 74 -1.15 8.72 4.60
N GLY A 75 -1.53 9.04 3.37
CA GLY A 75 -1.06 10.23 2.71
C GLY A 75 -2.08 11.36 2.84
N TRP A 76 -2.56 11.88 1.71
CA TRP A 76 -3.45 13.02 1.68
C TRP A 76 -4.91 12.62 1.89
N GLN A 77 -5.56 13.27 2.88
CA GLN A 77 -6.98 13.09 3.20
C GLN A 77 -7.70 14.44 3.17
N GLU A 78 -8.92 14.43 2.67
CA GLU A 78 -9.78 15.60 2.59
C GLU A 78 -11.11 15.30 3.25
N THR A 79 -11.61 16.24 4.06
CA THR A 79 -12.88 16.10 4.75
C THR A 79 -13.66 17.40 4.60
N ALA A 80 -14.97 17.29 4.34
CA ALA A 80 -15.86 18.44 4.20
C ALA A 80 -17.24 18.14 4.75
N GLY A 81 -18.05 19.20 4.92
CA GLY A 81 -19.37 19.13 5.50
C GLY A 81 -19.34 19.43 6.99
N GLN A 82 -20.15 18.72 7.77
CA GLN A 82 -20.25 18.88 9.23
C GLN A 82 -19.93 17.55 9.94
N PRO A 83 -18.71 17.08 9.82
CA PRO A 83 -18.37 15.80 10.44
C PRO A 83 -18.25 15.93 11.96
N VAL A 84 -18.77 14.91 12.65
CA VAL A 84 -18.62 14.74 14.08
C VAL A 84 -17.40 13.86 14.37
N ASP A 85 -17.16 12.88 13.52
CA ASP A 85 -16.05 11.95 13.64
C ASP A 85 -15.59 11.51 12.26
N VAL A 86 -14.28 11.39 12.09
CA VAL A 86 -13.65 10.90 10.87
C VAL A 86 -12.59 9.89 11.26
N GLN A 87 -12.62 8.71 10.64
CA GLN A 87 -11.64 7.67 10.86
C GLN A 87 -11.09 7.20 9.52
N CYS A 88 -9.80 6.95 9.49
CA CYS A 88 -9.15 6.38 8.33
C CYS A 88 -8.08 5.42 8.83
N ALA A 89 -8.05 4.21 8.29
CA ALA A 89 -7.13 3.19 8.78
C ALA A 89 -6.61 2.32 7.65
N ILE A 90 -5.36 1.92 7.81
CA ILE A 90 -4.77 0.83 7.05
C ILE A 90 -4.99 -0.43 7.88
N GLU A 91 -5.87 -1.30 7.39
CA GLU A 91 -6.21 -2.51 8.13
C GLU A 91 -5.18 -3.62 7.90
N ASP A 92 -4.57 -3.63 6.72
CA ASP A 92 -3.52 -4.60 6.40
C ASP A 92 -2.69 -4.11 5.23
N ALA A 93 -1.41 -4.51 5.20
CA ALA A 93 -0.51 -4.28 4.09
C ALA A 93 0.39 -5.49 3.94
N GLN A 94 0.38 -6.12 2.76
CA GLN A 94 1.14 -7.32 2.49
C GLN A 94 1.83 -7.23 1.15
N ALA A 95 3.01 -7.83 1.07
CA ALA A 95 3.75 -7.98 -0.18
C ALA A 95 4.09 -9.44 -0.40
N SER A 96 3.94 -9.90 -1.63
CA SER A 96 4.29 -11.26 -2.03
C SER A 96 4.92 -11.24 -3.41
N LEU A 97 5.71 -12.27 -3.71
CA LEU A 97 6.31 -12.44 -5.03
C LEU A 97 5.38 -13.25 -5.92
N ASP A 98 5.20 -12.78 -7.14
CA ASP A 98 4.64 -13.57 -8.21
C ASP A 98 5.80 -14.31 -8.90
N ASP A 99 5.88 -15.62 -8.69
CA ASP A 99 6.98 -16.43 -9.21
C ASP A 99 7.01 -16.48 -10.75
N GLU A 100 5.86 -16.30 -11.38
CA GLU A 100 5.77 -16.37 -12.85
C GLU A 100 6.35 -15.14 -13.51
N THR A 101 6.07 -13.96 -12.95
CA THR A 101 6.47 -12.69 -13.57
C THR A 101 7.67 -12.06 -12.89
N GLY A 102 8.03 -12.51 -11.68
CA GLY A 102 9.06 -11.86 -10.87
C GLY A 102 8.63 -10.52 -10.26
N GLN A 103 7.37 -10.15 -10.43
CA GLN A 103 6.84 -8.91 -9.85
C GLN A 103 6.48 -9.10 -8.39
N VAL A 104 6.60 -8.03 -7.63
CA VAL A 104 6.10 -8.00 -6.25
C VAL A 104 4.69 -7.45 -6.28
N ARG A 105 3.78 -8.18 -5.66
CA ARG A 105 2.38 -7.80 -5.53
C ARG A 105 2.15 -7.20 -4.15
N LEU A 106 1.75 -5.94 -4.11
CA LEU A 106 1.40 -5.22 -2.89
C LEU A 106 -0.11 -5.20 -2.75
N VAL A 107 -0.61 -5.64 -1.59
CA VAL A 107 -2.05 -5.64 -1.30
C VAL A 107 -2.26 -4.83 -0.04
N ILE A 108 -3.13 -3.83 -0.11
CA ILE A 108 -3.45 -2.94 1.00
C ILE A 108 -4.95 -2.90 1.22
N ASP A 109 -5.38 -3.18 2.45
CA ASP A 109 -6.76 -3.06 2.87
C ASP A 109 -6.94 -1.74 3.61
N LEU A 110 -7.87 -0.92 3.14
CA LEU A 110 -8.13 0.40 3.68
C LEU A 110 -9.58 0.52 4.15
N MET A 111 -9.76 1.36 5.16
CA MET A 111 -11.08 1.71 5.68
C MET A 111 -11.14 3.23 5.86
N ILE A 112 -12.27 3.82 5.49
CA ILE A 112 -12.59 5.20 5.81
C ILE A 112 -14.01 5.26 6.35
N ALA A 113 -14.20 6.05 7.41
CA ALA A 113 -15.52 6.25 8.03
C ALA A 113 -15.72 7.72 8.33
N VAL A 114 -16.95 8.18 8.15
CA VAL A 114 -17.34 9.53 8.51
C VAL A 114 -18.72 9.50 9.15
N THR A 115 -18.87 10.26 10.23
CA THR A 115 -20.16 10.45 10.92
C THR A 115 -20.49 11.93 10.91
N GLY A 116 -21.69 12.29 10.51
CA GLY A 116 -22.13 13.69 10.51
C GLY A 116 -23.16 13.99 9.45
N VAL A 117 -23.66 15.21 9.48
CA VAL A 117 -24.69 15.67 8.54
C VAL A 117 -24.02 16.20 7.28
N ASN A 118 -24.46 15.69 6.11
CA ASN A 118 -23.94 16.12 4.81
C ASN A 118 -22.40 16.17 4.79
N SER A 119 -21.78 15.10 5.26
CA SER A 119 -20.33 15.03 5.42
C SER A 119 -19.72 14.02 4.47
N TYR A 120 -18.49 14.27 4.04
CA TYR A 120 -17.71 13.27 3.34
C TYR A 120 -16.24 13.35 3.74
N SER A 121 -15.56 12.26 3.54
CA SER A 121 -14.09 12.19 3.69
C SER A 121 -13.53 11.34 2.56
N ILE A 122 -12.43 11.79 1.99
CA ILE A 122 -11.75 11.11 0.89
C ILE A 122 -10.28 10.91 1.29
N LEU A 123 -9.82 9.67 1.23
CA LEU A 123 -8.40 9.37 1.29
C LEU A 123 -7.88 9.32 -0.14
N HIS A 124 -7.08 10.30 -0.53
CA HIS A 124 -6.59 10.42 -1.89
C HIS A 124 -5.38 9.53 -2.15
N ALA A 125 -4.49 9.42 -1.18
CA ALA A 125 -3.22 8.74 -1.40
C ALA A 125 -2.75 8.00 -0.17
N VAL A 126 -2.02 6.91 -0.43
CA VAL A 126 -1.34 6.11 0.58
C VAL A 126 0.11 6.00 0.16
N MET A 127 1.02 6.18 1.11
CA MET A 127 2.45 5.96 0.88
C MET A 127 2.79 4.53 1.27
N PHE A 128 3.68 3.89 0.54
CA PHE A 128 4.06 2.52 0.83
C PHE A 128 5.57 2.34 0.84
N GLN A 129 6.01 1.32 1.55
CA GLN A 129 7.37 0.82 1.49
C GLN A 129 7.34 -0.71 1.42
N VAL A 130 8.03 -1.26 0.45
CA VAL A 130 8.19 -2.71 0.30
C VAL A 130 9.68 -3.00 0.40
N THR A 131 10.02 -3.96 1.25
CA THR A 131 11.40 -4.43 1.41
C THR A 131 11.45 -5.90 1.03
N THR A 132 12.37 -6.24 0.14
CA THR A 132 12.55 -7.62 -0.31
C THR A 132 13.96 -8.08 -0.05
N LEU A 133 14.11 -9.37 0.22
CA LEU A 133 15.41 -10.03 0.32
C LEU A 133 15.45 -11.15 -0.72
N ALA A 134 16.49 -11.16 -1.53
CA ALA A 134 16.75 -12.21 -2.50
C ALA A 134 18.17 -12.71 -2.33
N MET A 135 18.36 -14.02 -2.50
CA MET A 135 19.70 -14.63 -2.52
C MET A 135 20.30 -14.46 -3.92
N VAL A 136 21.55 -14.12 -3.94
CA VAL A 136 22.27 -13.87 -5.20
C VAL A 136 23.02 -15.14 -5.66
#